data_f542cded0f8c7c950c690d9c8a3c0f10
#
_entry.id   f542cded0f8c7c950c690d9c8a3c0f10
#
_cell.length_a   1.000
_cell.length_b   1.000
_cell.length_c   1.000
_cell.angle_alpha   90.00
_cell.angle_beta   90.00
_cell.angle_gamma   90.00
#
_symmetry.space_group_name_H-M   'P 1'
#
loop_
_entity.id
_entity.type
_entity.pdbx_description
1 polymer ?
#
loop_
_entity_poly.entity_id
_entity_poly.type
_entity_poly.pdbx_seq_one_letter_code
_entity_poly.pdbx_strand_id
1 'polypeptide(L)'
;MKNFLSNYGRLFWMMSLVLSCLIFTPKSFAEESSLKINILNLDKPGVLYLSICKDAAGFEETVENESEEASCITSAGEIELQNFEINGMLPHGEYAISLFVDSNGNKKIDKNFLGIPKEQYGFSNNVMGTMSAPSFDQAKFVVSGPT
;
A
#
# COMPACT_ATOMS: atom_id res chain seq x y z
N MET A 1 -33.57 -61.13 57.56
CA MET A 1 -34.59 -61.12 56.50
C MET A 1 -34.13 -60.20 55.41
N LYS A 2 -33.92 -60.79 54.22
CA LYS A 2 -34.02 -60.27 52.85
C LYS A 2 -33.22 -58.98 52.54
N ASN A 3 -32.06 -59.16 51.95
CA ASN A 3 -31.76 -59.06 50.56
C ASN A 3 -32.41 -57.84 49.83
N PHE A 4 -31.60 -56.89 49.45
CA PHE A 4 -31.83 -56.28 48.18
C PHE A 4 -30.48 -55.84 47.56
N LEU A 5 -30.02 -56.68 46.66
CA LEU A 5 -28.96 -56.37 45.73
C LEU A 5 -29.53 -55.42 44.68
N SER A 6 -28.99 -54.30 44.57
CA SER A 6 -29.23 -53.48 43.37
C SER A 6 -27.94 -53.29 42.61
N ASN A 7 -27.98 -53.86 41.44
CA ASN A 7 -27.05 -53.67 40.37
C ASN A 7 -26.86 -52.19 40.07
N TYR A 8 -25.69 -51.68 40.27
CA TYR A 8 -25.29 -50.45 39.61
C TYR A 8 -24.33 -50.78 38.50
N GLY A 9 -24.92 -50.63 37.37
CA GLY A 9 -24.31 -50.77 36.08
C GLY A 9 -23.05 -49.95 35.95
N ARG A 10 -22.16 -50.56 35.28
CA ARG A 10 -20.94 -50.01 34.74
C ARG A 10 -21.27 -48.74 33.94
N LEU A 11 -21.12 -47.61 34.54
CA LEU A 11 -21.14 -46.36 33.80
C LEU A 11 -19.86 -46.30 32.98
N PHE A 12 -20.02 -46.59 31.73
CA PHE A 12 -19.01 -46.37 30.69
C PHE A 12 -18.74 -44.87 30.61
N TRP A 13 -17.66 -44.45 31.19
CA TRP A 13 -17.10 -43.13 30.90
C TRP A 13 -16.49 -43.17 29.49
N MET A 14 -17.32 -42.90 28.52
CA MET A 14 -16.84 -42.50 27.21
C MET A 14 -16.29 -41.06 27.35
N MET A 15 -15.04 -41.01 27.65
CA MET A 15 -14.26 -39.77 27.55
C MET A 15 -14.10 -39.48 26.06
N SER A 16 -15.05 -38.72 25.54
CA SER A 16 -14.97 -38.13 24.20
C SER A 16 -13.76 -37.21 24.18
N LEU A 17 -12.65 -37.71 23.69
CA LEU A 17 -11.48 -36.96 23.29
C LEU A 17 -11.90 -36.14 22.09
N VAL A 18 -12.45 -34.93 22.34
CA VAL A 18 -12.55 -33.90 21.30
C VAL A 18 -11.13 -33.47 21.02
N LEU A 19 -10.52 -34.16 20.06
CA LEU A 19 -9.27 -33.74 19.42
C LEU A 19 -9.57 -32.46 18.68
N SER A 20 -9.46 -31.32 19.39
CA SER A 20 -9.49 -29.99 18.80
C SER A 20 -8.27 -29.89 17.89
N CYS A 21 -8.48 -30.25 16.63
CA CYS A 21 -7.52 -30.00 15.57
C CYS A 21 -7.46 -28.47 15.40
N LEU A 22 -6.55 -27.84 16.13
CA LEU A 22 -6.15 -26.46 15.87
C LEU A 22 -5.63 -26.46 14.43
N ILE A 23 -6.51 -26.08 13.51
CA ILE A 23 -6.14 -25.80 12.13
C ILE A 23 -5.26 -24.55 12.21
N PHE A 24 -3.96 -24.81 12.36
CA PHE A 24 -2.94 -23.78 12.20
C PHE A 24 -2.92 -23.45 10.71
N THR A 25 -3.78 -22.49 10.30
CA THR A 25 -3.69 -21.93 8.97
C THR A 25 -2.39 -21.14 8.92
N PRO A 26 -1.40 -21.56 8.13
CA PRO A 26 -0.20 -20.75 7.96
C PRO A 26 -0.65 -19.38 7.42
N LYS A 27 -0.36 -18.32 8.18
CA LYS A 27 -0.54 -16.98 7.70
C LYS A 27 0.39 -16.84 6.50
N SER A 28 -0.18 -16.80 5.30
CA SER A 28 0.58 -16.55 4.09
C SER A 28 1.18 -15.15 4.25
N PHE A 29 2.47 -15.09 4.52
CA PHE A 29 3.20 -13.83 4.39
C PHE A 29 3.26 -13.53 2.90
N ALA A 30 2.73 -12.37 2.51
CA ALA A 30 2.94 -11.89 1.15
C ALA A 30 4.47 -11.76 0.96
N GLU A 31 4.97 -12.32 -0.12
CA GLU A 31 6.38 -12.18 -0.48
C GLU A 31 6.64 -10.72 -0.81
N GLU A 32 7.68 -10.15 -0.23
CA GLU A 32 8.06 -8.75 -0.40
C GLU A 32 9.36 -8.64 -1.17
N SER A 33 9.49 -7.60 -1.97
CA SER A 33 10.73 -7.28 -2.66
C SER A 33 11.16 -5.84 -2.41
N SER A 34 12.46 -5.59 -2.52
CA SER A 34 13.02 -4.26 -2.38
C SER A 34 12.57 -3.37 -3.54
N LEU A 35 12.17 -2.16 -3.21
CA LEU A 35 11.86 -1.09 -4.16
C LEU A 35 12.85 0.05 -3.96
N LYS A 36 13.45 0.49 -5.07
CA LYS A 36 14.26 1.69 -5.12
C LYS A 36 13.59 2.71 -6.05
N ILE A 37 13.27 3.87 -5.51
CA ILE A 37 12.68 4.98 -6.24
C ILE A 37 13.73 6.07 -6.38
N ASN A 38 14.09 6.41 -7.61
CA ASN A 38 14.99 7.51 -7.92
C ASN A 38 14.16 8.69 -8.45
N ILE A 39 14.13 9.78 -7.70
CA ILE A 39 13.46 11.02 -8.09
C ILE A 39 14.53 11.95 -8.64
N LEU A 40 14.38 12.34 -9.89
CA LEU A 40 15.37 13.10 -10.64
C LEU A 40 14.80 14.46 -11.01
N ASN A 41 15.70 15.39 -11.36
CA ASN A 41 15.36 16.71 -11.88
C ASN A 41 14.53 17.58 -10.90
N LEU A 42 14.83 17.46 -9.61
CA LEU A 42 14.25 18.34 -8.61
C LEU A 42 14.88 19.74 -8.77
N ASP A 43 14.08 20.76 -9.09
CA ASP A 43 14.53 22.14 -9.32
C ASP A 43 14.08 23.13 -8.24
N LYS A 44 13.19 22.71 -7.34
CA LYS A 44 12.70 23.51 -6.21
C LYS A 44 12.73 22.71 -4.91
N PRO A 45 13.20 23.32 -3.82
CA PRO A 45 13.08 22.69 -2.50
C PRO A 45 11.64 22.74 -2.01
N GLY A 46 11.30 21.88 -1.06
CA GLY A 46 9.98 21.83 -0.46
C GLY A 46 9.72 20.52 0.25
N VAL A 47 8.47 20.24 0.50
CA VAL A 47 8.03 18.95 1.05
C VAL A 47 7.61 18.03 -0.10
N LEU A 48 8.33 16.95 -0.28
CA LEU A 48 7.94 15.91 -1.22
C LEU A 48 6.79 15.11 -0.61
N TYR A 49 5.67 15.05 -1.32
CA TYR A 49 4.58 14.13 -1.06
C TYR A 49 4.63 13.01 -2.10
N LEU A 50 4.62 11.77 -1.65
CA LEU A 50 4.70 10.58 -2.50
C LEU A 50 3.59 9.62 -2.11
N SER A 51 2.87 9.09 -3.10
CA SER A 51 1.81 8.10 -2.94
C SER A 51 2.10 6.87 -3.81
N ILE A 52 2.03 5.68 -3.20
CA ILE A 52 2.19 4.39 -3.87
C ILE A 52 0.86 3.66 -3.80
N CYS A 53 0.19 3.51 -4.92
CA CYS A 53 -1.16 2.96 -5.02
C CYS A 53 -1.15 1.59 -5.69
N LYS A 54 -2.04 0.70 -5.23
CA LYS A 54 -2.19 -0.68 -5.76
C LYS A 54 -3.28 -0.81 -6.82
N ASP A 55 -4.14 0.18 -6.96
CA ASP A 55 -5.28 0.13 -7.86
C ASP A 55 -5.55 1.49 -8.49
N ALA A 56 -6.36 1.47 -9.54
CA ALA A 56 -6.70 2.66 -10.29
C ALA A 56 -7.51 3.66 -9.47
N ALA A 57 -8.44 3.18 -8.63
CA ALA A 57 -9.31 4.04 -7.86
C ALA A 57 -8.50 4.91 -6.87
N GLY A 58 -7.61 4.27 -6.09
CA GLY A 58 -6.72 5.00 -5.18
C GLY A 58 -5.77 5.94 -5.90
N PHE A 59 -5.21 5.52 -7.04
CA PHE A 59 -4.30 6.36 -7.82
C PHE A 59 -5.00 7.60 -8.39
N GLU A 60 -6.16 7.43 -9.00
CA GLU A 60 -6.95 8.54 -9.56
C GLU A 60 -7.44 9.49 -8.48
N GLU A 61 -7.90 8.95 -7.34
CA GLU A 61 -8.30 9.76 -6.20
C GLU A 61 -7.15 10.62 -5.67
N THR A 62 -5.94 10.04 -5.50
CA THR A 62 -4.76 10.78 -5.04
C THR A 62 -4.35 11.87 -6.02
N VAL A 63 -4.49 11.63 -7.32
CA VAL A 63 -4.09 12.59 -8.35
C VAL A 63 -5.13 13.69 -8.58
N GLU A 64 -6.43 13.37 -8.48
CA GLU A 64 -7.51 14.31 -8.75
C GLU A 64 -7.95 15.09 -7.53
N ASN A 65 -8.08 14.42 -6.38
CA ASN A 65 -8.70 14.96 -5.18
C ASN A 65 -7.70 15.27 -4.06
N GLU A 66 -6.44 14.87 -4.20
CA GLU A 66 -5.40 15.06 -3.16
C GLU A 66 -5.82 14.44 -1.81
N SER A 67 -6.62 13.36 -1.84
CA SER A 67 -7.18 12.72 -0.66
C SER A 67 -6.13 11.88 0.05
N GLU A 68 -6.02 12.07 1.38
CA GLU A 68 -5.20 11.22 2.24
C GLU A 68 -5.88 9.85 2.53
N GLU A 69 -7.15 9.67 2.17
CA GLU A 69 -7.94 8.46 2.43
C GLU A 69 -7.84 7.41 1.33
N ALA A 70 -7.11 7.71 0.25
CA ALA A 70 -6.90 6.75 -0.83
C ALA A 70 -6.24 5.46 -0.31
N SER A 71 -6.53 4.32 -0.96
CA SER A 71 -5.93 3.00 -0.67
C SER A 71 -4.44 2.93 -1.02
N CYS A 72 -3.71 4.01 -0.75
CA CYS A 72 -2.32 4.21 -1.10
C CYS A 72 -1.43 4.31 0.14
N ILE A 73 -0.20 3.89 0.01
CA ILE A 73 0.86 4.16 0.99
C ILE A 73 1.38 5.57 0.70
N THR A 74 1.18 6.49 1.63
CA THR A 74 1.63 7.88 1.50
C THR A 74 2.83 8.18 2.38
N SER A 75 3.71 9.04 1.91
CA SER A 75 4.88 9.52 2.65
C SER A 75 5.14 10.98 2.33
N ALA A 76 5.61 11.73 3.32
CA ALA A 76 6.02 13.11 3.13
C ALA A 76 7.38 13.36 3.80
N GLY A 77 8.23 14.18 3.17
CA GLY A 77 9.55 14.51 3.69
C GLY A 77 10.12 15.76 3.03
N GLU A 78 10.88 16.53 3.80
CA GLU A 78 11.61 17.69 3.26
C GLU A 78 12.69 17.23 2.29
N ILE A 79 12.80 17.92 1.18
CA ILE A 79 13.83 17.68 0.17
C ILE A 79 14.59 18.98 -0.14
N GLU A 80 15.87 18.82 -0.39
CA GLU A 80 16.71 19.84 -0.97
C GLU A 80 16.82 19.62 -2.49
N LEU A 81 17.45 20.60 -3.17
CA LEU A 81 17.72 20.52 -4.60
C LEU A 81 18.74 19.41 -4.85
N GLN A 82 18.33 18.27 -5.31
CA GLN A 82 19.17 17.20 -5.88
C GLN A 82 18.29 15.99 -6.26
N ASN A 83 18.93 14.95 -6.80
CA ASN A 83 18.29 13.66 -6.96
C ASN A 83 18.03 13.04 -5.57
N PHE A 84 16.85 12.54 -5.38
CA PHE A 84 16.43 11.94 -4.12
C PHE A 84 16.14 10.44 -4.31
N GLU A 85 16.66 9.62 -3.42
CA GLU A 85 16.48 8.16 -3.46
C GLU A 85 15.68 7.69 -2.26
N ILE A 86 14.62 6.93 -2.51
CA ILE A 86 13.82 6.27 -1.49
C ILE A 86 13.99 4.77 -1.65
N ASN A 87 14.30 4.08 -0.56
CA ASN A 87 14.36 2.63 -0.50
C ASN A 87 13.26 2.10 0.41
N GLY A 88 12.57 1.05 -0.02
CA GLY A 88 11.49 0.42 0.71
C GLY A 88 11.32 -1.04 0.36
N MET A 89 10.36 -1.67 1.02
CA MET A 89 9.92 -3.04 0.74
C MET A 89 8.43 -2.99 0.41
N LEU A 90 8.02 -3.66 -0.65
CA LEU A 90 6.62 -3.81 -1.02
C LEU A 90 6.29 -5.28 -1.27
N PRO A 91 5.09 -5.72 -0.88
CA PRO A 91 4.54 -7.00 -1.33
C PRO A 91 4.53 -7.10 -2.85
N HIS A 92 4.64 -8.32 -3.36
CA HIS A 92 4.51 -8.54 -4.81
C HIS A 92 3.16 -8.03 -5.32
N GLY A 93 3.17 -7.36 -6.45
CA GLY A 93 1.96 -6.76 -7.04
C GLY A 93 2.25 -5.69 -8.08
N GLU A 94 1.18 -5.12 -8.61
CA GLU A 94 1.23 -3.94 -9.47
C GLU A 94 1.04 -2.68 -8.63
N TYR A 95 1.79 -1.64 -8.96
CA TYR A 95 1.77 -0.36 -8.25
C TYR A 95 1.95 0.79 -9.23
N ALA A 96 1.37 1.93 -8.89
CA ALA A 96 1.69 3.20 -9.54
C ALA A 96 2.09 4.22 -8.49
N ILE A 97 3.02 5.11 -8.85
CA ILE A 97 3.49 6.19 -7.97
C ILE A 97 3.08 7.52 -8.57
N SER A 98 2.54 8.39 -7.72
CA SER A 98 2.43 9.83 -7.94
C SER A 98 3.21 10.58 -6.88
N LEU A 99 3.77 11.73 -7.26
CA LEU A 99 4.47 12.60 -6.32
C LEU A 99 4.32 14.07 -6.73
N PHE A 100 4.43 14.95 -5.75
CA PHE A 100 4.61 16.38 -5.98
C PHE A 100 5.49 17.01 -4.89
N VAL A 101 6.03 18.19 -5.17
CA VAL A 101 6.85 18.96 -4.24
C VAL A 101 6.10 20.21 -3.86
N ASP A 102 5.58 20.23 -2.64
CA ASP A 102 4.94 21.39 -2.04
C ASP A 102 6.01 22.45 -1.68
N SER A 103 6.07 23.50 -2.46
CA SER A 103 7.07 24.56 -2.30
C SER A 103 6.59 25.69 -1.38
N ASN A 104 5.31 25.75 -1.05
CA ASN A 104 4.71 26.84 -0.25
C ASN A 104 4.13 26.38 1.09
N GLY A 105 4.12 25.08 1.39
CA GLY A 105 3.70 24.51 2.67
C GLY A 105 2.17 24.40 2.85
N ASN A 106 1.40 24.45 1.75
CA ASN A 106 -0.05 24.38 1.82
C ASN A 106 -0.60 22.95 1.78
N LYS A 107 0.25 21.93 1.59
CA LYS A 107 -0.03 20.51 1.50
C LYS A 107 -0.93 20.09 0.33
N LYS A 108 -0.94 20.86 -0.71
CA LYS A 108 -1.74 20.63 -1.92
C LYS A 108 -0.94 20.99 -3.15
N ILE A 109 -1.21 20.30 -4.25
CA ILE A 109 -0.64 20.69 -5.54
C ILE A 109 -1.37 21.92 -6.09
N ASP A 110 -0.69 23.04 -6.18
CA ASP A 110 -1.24 24.26 -6.76
C ASP A 110 -1.40 24.13 -8.27
N LYS A 111 -2.57 24.53 -8.77
CA LYS A 111 -2.87 24.53 -10.21
C LYS A 111 -3.16 25.96 -10.69
N ASN A 112 -2.87 26.23 -11.94
CA ASN A 112 -3.29 27.48 -12.56
C ASN A 112 -4.76 27.41 -13.00
N PHE A 113 -5.28 28.48 -13.60
CA PHE A 113 -6.67 28.56 -14.05
C PHE A 113 -7.04 27.55 -15.16
N LEU A 114 -6.05 26.93 -15.79
CA LEU A 114 -6.22 25.86 -16.78
C LEU A 114 -6.12 24.46 -16.15
N GLY A 115 -5.95 24.35 -14.82
CA GLY A 115 -5.77 23.07 -14.13
C GLY A 115 -4.35 22.51 -14.22
N ILE A 116 -3.38 23.25 -14.76
CA ILE A 116 -1.98 22.81 -14.89
C ILE A 116 -1.26 23.04 -13.58
N PRO A 117 -0.57 22.02 -13.01
CA PRO A 117 0.23 22.16 -11.81
C PRO A 117 1.29 23.27 -11.94
N LYS A 118 1.45 24.06 -10.89
CA LYS A 118 2.52 25.07 -10.74
C LYS A 118 3.73 24.53 -10.02
N GLU A 119 3.53 23.48 -9.27
CA GLU A 119 4.55 22.78 -8.50
C GLU A 119 5.11 21.62 -9.29
N GLN A 120 6.29 21.16 -8.88
CA GLN A 120 6.90 19.98 -9.50
C GLN A 120 6.11 18.76 -9.15
N TYR A 121 5.87 17.91 -10.12
CA TYR A 121 5.17 16.64 -9.95
C TYR A 121 5.75 15.57 -10.88
N GLY A 122 5.44 14.33 -10.59
CA GLY A 122 5.90 13.22 -11.38
C GLY A 122 5.13 11.92 -11.10
N PHE A 123 5.33 10.97 -11.99
CA PHE A 123 4.71 9.64 -11.92
C PHE A 123 5.73 8.56 -12.20
N SER A 124 5.47 7.34 -11.72
CA SER A 124 6.27 6.17 -12.06
C SER A 124 6.41 6.00 -13.57
N ASN A 125 7.48 5.35 -14.00
CA ASN A 125 7.86 5.18 -15.40
C ASN A 125 8.10 6.49 -16.16
N ASN A 126 8.16 7.63 -15.44
CA ASN A 126 8.31 8.95 -16.06
C ASN A 126 7.23 9.25 -17.11
N VAL A 127 6.03 8.69 -16.94
CA VAL A 127 4.92 8.95 -17.85
C VAL A 127 4.28 10.30 -17.55
N MET A 128 3.77 10.94 -18.59
CA MET A 128 3.03 12.18 -18.47
C MET A 128 1.74 12.05 -19.29
N GLY A 129 0.64 12.49 -18.70
CA GLY A 129 -0.61 12.59 -19.45
C GLY A 129 -0.59 13.74 -20.47
N THR A 130 -1.40 13.67 -21.49
CA THR A 130 -1.42 14.69 -22.55
C THR A 130 -2.17 15.96 -22.14
N MET A 131 -3.28 15.83 -21.41
CA MET A 131 -4.13 16.95 -20.96
C MET A 131 -4.60 16.77 -19.51
N SER A 132 -4.27 15.66 -18.90
CA SER A 132 -4.59 15.29 -17.52
C SER A 132 -3.43 14.48 -16.95
N ALA A 133 -3.51 14.07 -15.69
CA ALA A 133 -2.61 13.06 -15.15
C ALA A 133 -2.72 11.74 -15.95
N PRO A 134 -1.67 10.91 -15.94
CA PRO A 134 -1.73 9.59 -16.55
C PRO A 134 -2.69 8.68 -15.77
N SER A 135 -3.23 7.67 -16.43
CA SER A 135 -3.99 6.61 -15.75
C SER A 135 -3.07 5.68 -14.95
N PHE A 136 -3.65 4.92 -14.03
CA PHE A 136 -2.93 3.86 -13.31
C PHE A 136 -2.22 2.90 -14.26
N ASP A 137 -2.90 2.45 -15.32
CA ASP A 137 -2.33 1.53 -16.32
C ASP A 137 -1.13 2.09 -17.06
N GLN A 138 -1.05 3.39 -17.24
CA GLN A 138 0.09 4.05 -17.88
C GLN A 138 1.28 4.19 -16.91
N ALA A 139 0.99 4.40 -15.62
CA ALA A 139 2.02 4.62 -14.60
C ALA A 139 2.46 3.32 -13.92
N LYS A 140 1.69 2.23 -13.99
CA LYS A 140 1.97 1.02 -13.20
C LYS A 140 3.27 0.32 -13.53
N PHE A 141 3.86 -0.27 -12.50
CA PHE A 141 5.02 -1.16 -12.56
C PHE A 141 4.78 -2.39 -11.69
N VAL A 142 5.55 -3.44 -11.91
CA VAL A 142 5.42 -4.71 -11.18
C VAL A 142 6.54 -4.82 -10.14
N VAL A 143 6.16 -5.12 -8.91
CA VAL A 143 7.07 -5.57 -7.85
C VAL A 143 6.97 -7.09 -7.77
N SER A 144 8.05 -7.78 -8.08
CA SER A 144 8.16 -9.24 -8.07
C SER A 144 9.49 -9.66 -7.50
N GLY A 145 9.57 -10.90 -7.01
CA GLY A 145 10.82 -11.49 -6.52
C GLY A 145 11.92 -11.55 -7.58
N PRO A 146 13.15 -11.84 -7.17
CA PRO A 146 14.24 -12.06 -8.11
C PRO A 146 13.88 -13.26 -9.00
N THR A 147 13.87 -13.05 -10.30
CA THR A 147 13.76 -14.10 -11.32
C THR A 147 15.09 -14.82 -11.49
#